data_39cff6a0fe47051a4fa6566d16053164
#
_entry.id   39cff6a0fe47051a4fa6566d16053164
#
_cell.length_a   1.000
_cell.length_b   1.000
_cell.length_c   1.000
_cell.angle_alpha   90.00
_cell.angle_beta   90.00
_cell.angle_gamma   90.00
#
_symmetry.space_group_name_H-M   'P 1'
#
loop_
_entity.id
_entity.type
_entity.pdbx_description
1 polymer ?
#
loop_
_entity_poly.entity_id
_entity_poly.type
_entity_poly.pdbx_seq_one_letter_code
_entity_poly.pdbx_strand_id
1 'polypeptide(L)'
;MRALLLGFVVFVATGATAAAATRQPAFDETELVSGTVLALAPPDAPVVVPTADEAFALDAEMQEFVAPLKGIREPRQRMQALIAALEARGMFSLDYAEVTRTAPGTFHDRQGNCLSFTMLFVSLARAVGLSANYQSVVVPPTWSNDGQVVVANHVNTAVITGRGEETVVDFNLRPYQSDHRSRRVNDSYALGLFYVNLGAEAMLRDDHAAALVYLREAARVRPDIAGIWVNLGVLYARHGRYEHAEASYLRALDVDADEPSAMTNLSLVYQALGEPKLAAEYLKRVQGYRERNPYYHFASATKAYEEQQFDVALTSVRKALRLKPDEGDFYELRGQVEAALGKSRDATQSFERARVYAEAEQVRARSPAEFGLALH
;
A
#
# COMPACT_ATOMS: atom_id res chain seq x y z
N MET A 1 -23.53 -15.03 74.50
CA MET A 1 -23.88 -14.57 73.16
C MET A 1 -22.63 -14.04 72.53
N ARG A 2 -21.99 -14.83 71.65
CA ARG A 2 -20.79 -14.43 70.89
C ARG A 2 -21.22 -14.34 69.43
N ALA A 3 -21.15 -13.13 68.86
CA ALA A 3 -21.42 -12.87 67.46
C ALA A 3 -20.16 -13.26 66.62
N LEU A 4 -20.35 -14.18 65.67
CA LEU A 4 -19.36 -14.49 64.64
C LEU A 4 -19.46 -13.42 63.54
N LEU A 5 -18.39 -12.69 63.32
CA LEU A 5 -18.14 -11.86 62.12
C LEU A 5 -17.58 -12.76 61.03
N LEU A 6 -18.38 -12.99 59.98
CA LEU A 6 -17.87 -13.60 58.74
C LEU A 6 -17.22 -12.47 57.89
N GLY A 7 -15.89 -12.53 57.78
CA GLY A 7 -15.17 -11.70 56.84
C GLY A 7 -15.28 -12.22 55.43
N PHE A 8 -15.89 -11.42 54.53
CA PHE A 8 -15.83 -11.64 53.08
C PHE A 8 -14.46 -11.22 52.55
N VAL A 9 -13.66 -12.19 52.13
CA VAL A 9 -12.44 -11.91 51.36
C VAL A 9 -12.84 -11.77 49.91
N VAL A 10 -12.83 -10.53 49.39
CA VAL A 10 -12.97 -10.26 47.96
C VAL A 10 -11.62 -10.50 47.32
N PHE A 11 -11.48 -11.58 46.56
CA PHE A 11 -10.35 -11.76 45.63
C PHE A 11 -10.54 -10.81 44.45
N VAL A 12 -9.84 -9.70 44.42
CA VAL A 12 -9.66 -8.88 43.23
C VAL A 12 -8.66 -9.65 42.36
N ALA A 13 -9.15 -10.37 41.38
CA ALA A 13 -8.32 -10.88 40.29
C ALA A 13 -7.81 -9.69 39.50
N THR A 14 -6.60 -9.20 39.80
CA THR A 14 -5.86 -8.34 38.90
C THR A 14 -5.50 -9.14 37.67
N GLY A 15 -6.32 -8.96 36.62
CA GLY A 15 -5.97 -9.43 35.28
C GLY A 15 -4.70 -8.70 34.83
N ALA A 16 -3.56 -9.29 35.06
CA ALA A 16 -2.34 -8.93 34.37
C ALA A 16 -2.56 -9.31 32.91
N THR A 17 -2.95 -8.34 32.09
CA THR A 17 -2.71 -8.43 30.65
C THR A 17 -1.20 -8.58 30.51
N ALA A 18 -0.75 -9.78 30.14
CA ALA A 18 0.62 -10.00 29.72
C ALA A 18 0.81 -9.13 28.46
N ALA A 19 1.29 -7.91 28.64
CA ALA A 19 1.89 -7.14 27.58
C ALA A 19 3.04 -8.03 27.07
N ALA A 20 2.93 -8.46 25.81
CA ALA A 20 4.04 -9.10 25.12
C ALA A 20 5.24 -8.19 25.36
N ALA A 21 6.30 -8.72 26.01
CA ALA A 21 7.50 -7.97 26.23
C ALA A 21 8.07 -7.66 24.85
N THR A 22 7.82 -6.45 24.35
CA THR A 22 8.45 -5.96 23.13
C THR A 22 9.94 -5.89 23.41
N ARG A 23 10.69 -6.81 22.82
CA ARG A 23 12.14 -6.77 22.85
C ARG A 23 12.55 -5.43 22.24
N GLN A 24 13.24 -4.57 23.00
CA GLN A 24 13.74 -3.33 22.45
C GLN A 24 14.74 -3.65 21.34
N PRO A 25 14.70 -2.95 20.19
CA PRO A 25 15.66 -3.17 19.13
C PRO A 25 17.09 -3.00 19.67
N ALA A 26 17.96 -3.94 19.32
CA ALA A 26 19.35 -3.95 19.78
C ALA A 26 20.20 -2.83 19.16
N PHE A 27 19.70 -2.20 18.08
CA PHE A 27 20.37 -1.19 17.27
C PHE A 27 19.48 0.04 17.11
N ASP A 28 20.09 1.23 17.11
CA ASP A 28 19.37 2.46 16.83
C ASP A 28 19.17 2.70 15.32
N GLU A 29 18.34 3.68 14.97
CA GLU A 29 18.05 4.01 13.57
C GLU A 29 19.31 4.42 12.81
N THR A 30 20.24 5.11 13.44
CA THR A 30 21.48 5.58 12.82
C THR A 30 22.33 4.40 12.39
N GLU A 31 22.45 3.39 13.23
CA GLU A 31 23.19 2.18 12.94
C GLU A 31 22.50 1.38 11.83
N LEU A 32 21.19 1.19 11.92
CA LEU A 32 20.41 0.49 10.87
C LEU A 32 20.51 1.17 9.51
N VAL A 33 20.49 2.50 9.48
CA VAL A 33 20.60 3.26 8.23
C VAL A 33 22.05 3.31 7.73
N SER A 34 23.06 3.22 8.61
CA SER A 34 24.47 3.23 8.19
C SER A 34 24.85 2.06 7.29
N GLY A 35 24.29 0.87 7.54
CA GLY A 35 24.57 -0.34 6.78
C GLY A 35 26.03 -0.81 6.81
N THR A 36 26.88 -0.26 7.68
CA THR A 36 28.33 -0.53 7.71
C THR A 36 28.64 -2.00 7.92
N VAL A 37 27.81 -2.71 8.69
CA VAL A 37 27.98 -4.15 8.94
C VAL A 37 27.77 -5.03 7.71
N LEU A 38 27.12 -4.51 6.66
CA LEU A 38 26.89 -5.22 5.41
C LEU A 38 28.19 -5.41 4.59
N ALA A 39 29.17 -4.52 4.80
CA ALA A 39 30.46 -4.53 4.08
C ALA A 39 30.27 -4.66 2.56
N LEU A 40 29.27 -3.93 2.03
CA LEU A 40 28.93 -3.96 0.59
C LEU A 40 30.10 -3.43 -0.23
N ALA A 41 30.38 -4.08 -1.36
CA ALA A 41 31.27 -3.51 -2.36
C ALA A 41 30.67 -2.18 -2.85
N PRO A 42 31.52 -1.18 -3.19
CA PRO A 42 31.03 0.02 -3.85
C PRO A 42 30.24 -0.36 -5.10
N PRO A 43 29.19 0.38 -5.47
CA PRO A 43 28.48 0.14 -6.71
C PRO A 43 29.41 0.35 -7.92
N ASP A 44 29.21 -0.42 -8.99
CA ASP A 44 30.01 -0.36 -10.21
C ASP A 44 29.98 1.03 -10.87
N ALA A 45 28.92 1.79 -10.64
CA ALA A 45 28.75 3.18 -11.07
C ALA A 45 28.21 4.04 -9.90
N PRO A 46 28.48 5.35 -9.88
CA PRO A 46 27.91 6.24 -8.90
C PRO A 46 26.39 6.17 -8.89
N VAL A 47 25.80 5.92 -7.72
CA VAL A 47 24.33 5.90 -7.56
C VAL A 47 23.83 7.33 -7.66
N VAL A 48 23.03 7.61 -8.70
CA VAL A 48 22.36 8.90 -8.85
C VAL A 48 21.12 8.92 -7.96
N VAL A 49 21.14 9.80 -6.96
CA VAL A 49 19.99 10.03 -6.07
C VAL A 49 19.33 11.35 -6.46
N PRO A 50 18.16 11.30 -7.15
CA PRO A 50 17.47 12.54 -7.51
C PRO A 50 17.09 13.33 -6.27
N THR A 51 17.39 14.62 -6.26
CA THR A 51 16.93 15.56 -5.22
C THR A 51 15.41 15.75 -5.32
N ALA A 52 14.81 16.42 -4.32
CA ALA A 52 13.40 16.78 -4.38
C ALA A 52 13.06 17.64 -5.61
N ASP A 53 13.93 18.61 -5.91
CA ASP A 53 13.75 19.46 -7.09
C ASP A 53 13.82 18.66 -8.39
N GLU A 54 14.79 17.75 -8.53
CA GLU A 54 14.89 16.89 -9.71
C GLU A 54 13.73 15.89 -9.82
N ALA A 55 13.18 15.45 -8.69
CA ALA A 55 12.07 14.50 -8.68
C ALA A 55 10.75 15.13 -9.13
N PHE A 56 10.51 16.42 -8.79
CA PHE A 56 9.23 17.11 -8.98
C PHE A 56 9.26 18.30 -9.96
N ALA A 57 10.43 18.84 -10.30
CA ALA A 57 10.53 20.03 -11.15
C ALA A 57 9.98 19.79 -12.55
N LEU A 58 9.48 20.86 -13.16
CA LEU A 58 9.15 20.87 -14.58
C LEU A 58 10.34 21.42 -15.37
N ASP A 59 10.77 20.69 -16.37
CA ASP A 59 11.70 21.21 -17.36
C ASP A 59 11.02 22.14 -18.37
N ALA A 60 11.78 22.65 -19.34
CA ALA A 60 11.28 23.62 -20.31
C ALA A 60 10.14 23.06 -21.17
N GLU A 61 10.24 21.80 -21.63
CA GLU A 61 9.21 21.16 -22.45
C GLU A 61 7.90 20.96 -21.67
N MET A 62 8.00 20.53 -20.41
CA MET A 62 6.84 20.41 -19.53
C MET A 62 6.18 21.77 -19.26
N GLN A 63 6.98 22.85 -19.12
CA GLN A 63 6.46 24.19 -18.94
C GLN A 63 5.75 24.71 -20.20
N GLU A 64 6.29 24.45 -21.39
CA GLU A 64 5.63 24.75 -22.67
C GLU A 64 4.35 23.95 -22.83
N PHE A 65 4.35 22.67 -22.48
CA PHE A 65 3.18 21.79 -22.53
C PHE A 65 2.00 22.34 -21.73
N VAL A 66 2.25 22.86 -20.52
CA VAL A 66 1.18 23.36 -19.65
C VAL A 66 0.85 24.84 -19.90
N ALA A 67 1.66 25.60 -20.64
CA ALA A 67 1.47 27.04 -20.85
C ALA A 67 0.07 27.41 -21.41
N PRO A 68 -0.50 26.71 -22.40
CA PRO A 68 -1.83 27.01 -22.92
C PRO A 68 -2.94 26.83 -21.88
N LEU A 69 -2.74 25.95 -20.90
CA LEU A 69 -3.75 25.61 -19.90
C LEU A 69 -3.88 26.67 -18.80
N LYS A 70 -2.86 27.49 -18.59
CA LYS A 70 -2.85 28.55 -17.56
C LYS A 70 -3.93 29.60 -17.77
N GLY A 71 -4.37 29.81 -19.02
CA GLY A 71 -5.43 30.77 -19.36
C GLY A 71 -6.86 30.31 -19.00
N ILE A 72 -7.06 29.05 -18.69
CA ILE A 72 -8.38 28.49 -18.34
C ILE A 72 -8.71 28.92 -16.91
N ARG A 73 -9.77 29.73 -16.73
CA ARG A 73 -10.10 30.33 -15.43
C ARG A 73 -10.70 29.35 -14.44
N GLU A 74 -11.57 28.44 -14.92
CA GLU A 74 -12.34 27.54 -14.09
C GLU A 74 -11.48 26.30 -13.74
N PRO A 75 -11.23 25.97 -12.43
CA PRO A 75 -10.31 24.93 -12.03
C PRO A 75 -10.68 23.54 -12.56
N ARG A 76 -11.97 23.20 -12.59
CA ARG A 76 -12.44 21.90 -13.10
C ARG A 76 -12.16 21.75 -14.58
N GLN A 77 -12.44 22.78 -15.39
CA GLN A 77 -12.14 22.78 -16.83
C GLN A 77 -10.64 22.72 -17.09
N ARG A 78 -9.84 23.41 -16.26
CA ARG A 78 -8.38 23.37 -16.35
C ARG A 78 -7.84 21.99 -16.06
N MET A 79 -8.36 21.30 -15.04
CA MET A 79 -8.00 19.92 -14.73
C MET A 79 -8.39 18.98 -15.87
N GLN A 80 -9.62 19.08 -16.41
CA GLN A 80 -10.07 18.28 -17.54
C GLN A 80 -9.20 18.51 -18.78
N ALA A 81 -8.82 19.78 -19.06
CA ALA A 81 -7.94 20.10 -20.16
C ALA A 81 -6.53 19.52 -19.98
N LEU A 82 -6.00 19.51 -18.73
CA LEU A 82 -4.73 18.87 -18.44
C LEU A 82 -4.78 17.37 -18.67
N ILE A 83 -5.83 16.70 -18.21
CA ILE A 83 -6.05 15.27 -18.43
C ILE A 83 -6.12 14.98 -19.92
N ALA A 84 -6.97 15.69 -20.66
CA ALA A 84 -7.12 15.51 -22.12
C ALA A 84 -5.79 15.77 -22.89
N ALA A 85 -4.98 16.73 -22.44
CA ALA A 85 -3.66 16.99 -23.05
C ALA A 85 -2.68 15.83 -22.80
N LEU A 86 -2.71 15.23 -21.60
CA LEU A 86 -1.91 14.05 -21.27
C LEU A 86 -2.37 12.82 -22.08
N GLU A 87 -3.69 12.62 -22.23
CA GLU A 87 -4.27 11.58 -23.07
C GLU A 87 -3.84 11.71 -24.53
N ALA A 88 -3.95 12.91 -25.08
CA ALA A 88 -3.54 13.21 -26.47
C ALA A 88 -2.05 12.96 -26.72
N ARG A 89 -1.21 13.07 -25.69
CA ARG A 89 0.21 12.72 -25.73
C ARG A 89 0.48 11.23 -25.61
N GLY A 90 -0.55 10.42 -25.40
CA GLY A 90 -0.44 8.98 -25.20
C GLY A 90 0.07 8.60 -23.82
N MET A 91 -0.07 9.50 -22.83
CA MET A 91 0.42 9.24 -21.45
C MET A 91 -0.43 8.21 -20.70
N PHE A 92 -1.61 7.87 -21.20
CA PHE A 92 -2.51 6.88 -20.60
C PHE A 92 -2.67 5.59 -21.42
N SER A 93 -2.05 5.51 -22.60
CA SER A 93 -1.99 4.29 -23.41
C SER A 93 -0.80 3.39 -23.02
N LEU A 94 -0.45 3.38 -21.76
CA LEU A 94 0.87 2.97 -21.27
C LEU A 94 0.96 1.48 -21.00
N ASP A 95 2.09 0.93 -21.39
CA ASP A 95 2.68 -0.21 -20.70
C ASP A 95 3.03 0.24 -19.28
N TYR A 96 2.19 -0.18 -18.31
CA TYR A 96 2.49 -0.04 -16.89
C TYR A 96 3.85 -0.69 -16.63
N ALA A 97 4.88 0.12 -16.54
CA ALA A 97 6.20 -0.36 -16.21
C ALA A 97 6.35 -0.27 -14.69
N GLU A 98 6.73 -1.37 -14.05
CA GLU A 98 7.06 -1.39 -12.62
C GLU A 98 8.39 -0.64 -12.36
N VAL A 99 8.55 0.55 -12.94
CA VAL A 99 9.76 1.38 -12.85
C VAL A 99 9.41 2.74 -12.27
N THR A 100 10.11 3.12 -11.22
CA THR A 100 9.97 4.42 -10.57
C THR A 100 10.80 5.47 -11.28
N ARG A 101 10.15 6.57 -11.69
CA ARG A 101 10.76 7.69 -12.40
C ARG A 101 10.41 9.02 -11.77
N THR A 102 11.28 10.01 -11.96
CA THR A 102 10.99 11.42 -11.65
C THR A 102 9.84 11.94 -12.52
N ALA A 103 9.24 13.06 -12.17
CA ALA A 103 8.21 13.69 -12.99
C ALA A 103 8.71 14.01 -14.42
N PRO A 104 9.89 14.60 -14.64
CA PRO A 104 10.45 14.76 -15.99
C PRO A 104 10.69 13.42 -16.69
N GLY A 105 11.28 12.44 -16.01
CA GLY A 105 11.54 11.11 -16.58
C GLY A 105 10.25 10.44 -17.05
N THR A 106 9.17 10.51 -16.24
CA THR A 106 7.86 9.98 -16.60
C THR A 106 7.27 10.71 -17.80
N PHE A 107 7.43 12.02 -17.87
CA PHE A 107 6.93 12.85 -18.98
C PHE A 107 7.59 12.53 -20.31
N HIS A 108 8.91 12.35 -20.33
CA HIS A 108 9.68 12.08 -21.58
C HIS A 108 9.57 10.64 -22.02
N ASP A 109 9.75 9.71 -21.10
CA ASP A 109 9.77 8.28 -21.40
C ASP A 109 8.36 7.71 -21.57
N ARG A 110 7.33 8.40 -21.08
CA ARG A 110 5.93 7.96 -21.04
C ARG A 110 5.75 6.62 -20.34
N GLN A 111 6.60 6.33 -19.37
CA GLN A 111 6.61 5.11 -18.60
C GLN A 111 6.78 5.43 -17.12
N GLY A 112 6.20 4.60 -16.27
CA GLY A 112 6.32 4.72 -14.83
C GLY A 112 5.29 3.88 -14.09
N ASN A 113 5.44 3.79 -12.80
CA ASN A 113 4.44 3.20 -11.91
C ASN A 113 3.41 4.26 -11.44
N CYS A 114 2.42 3.85 -10.65
CA CYS A 114 1.38 4.74 -10.13
C CYS A 114 1.95 5.98 -9.41
N LEU A 115 3.03 5.82 -8.64
CA LEU A 115 3.66 6.94 -7.95
C LEU A 115 4.31 7.92 -8.93
N SER A 116 5.00 7.43 -9.96
CA SER A 116 5.64 8.25 -10.99
C SER A 116 4.63 9.12 -11.74
N PHE A 117 3.49 8.53 -12.15
CA PHE A 117 2.40 9.27 -12.79
C PHE A 117 1.73 10.26 -11.85
N THR A 118 1.53 9.88 -10.59
CA THR A 118 0.98 10.78 -9.57
C THR A 118 1.92 11.98 -9.35
N MET A 119 3.23 11.75 -9.27
CA MET A 119 4.23 12.82 -9.14
C MET A 119 4.20 13.76 -10.35
N LEU A 120 4.19 13.21 -11.55
CA LEU A 120 4.05 13.99 -12.78
C LEU A 120 2.78 14.83 -12.77
N PHE A 121 1.63 14.21 -12.52
CA PHE A 121 0.36 14.92 -12.55
C PHE A 121 0.26 16.02 -11.50
N VAL A 122 0.70 15.77 -10.26
CA VAL A 122 0.72 16.79 -9.20
C VAL A 122 1.60 17.98 -9.61
N SER A 123 2.80 17.71 -10.18
CA SER A 123 3.71 18.76 -10.63
C SER A 123 3.08 19.63 -11.74
N LEU A 124 2.50 19.00 -12.77
CA LEU A 124 1.83 19.70 -13.87
C LEU A 124 0.58 20.47 -13.39
N ALA A 125 -0.24 19.84 -12.54
CA ALA A 125 -1.45 20.47 -12.02
C ALA A 125 -1.13 21.73 -11.19
N ARG A 126 -0.11 21.67 -10.35
CA ARG A 126 0.35 22.84 -9.58
C ARG A 126 0.91 23.94 -10.49
N ALA A 127 1.62 23.60 -11.57
CA ALA A 127 2.17 24.54 -12.52
C ALA A 127 1.09 25.32 -13.30
N VAL A 128 -0.09 24.74 -13.46
CA VAL A 128 -1.27 25.43 -14.03
C VAL A 128 -2.13 26.10 -12.97
N GLY A 129 -1.70 26.12 -11.70
CA GLY A 129 -2.40 26.81 -10.61
C GLY A 129 -3.58 26.02 -10.02
N LEU A 130 -3.57 24.68 -10.12
CA LEU A 130 -4.50 23.82 -9.40
C LEU A 130 -3.95 23.49 -8.01
N SER A 131 -4.84 23.37 -7.03
CA SER A 131 -4.49 22.86 -5.71
C SER A 131 -4.53 21.33 -5.75
N ALA A 132 -3.38 20.72 -6.06
CA ALA A 132 -3.21 19.26 -6.14
C ALA A 132 -2.36 18.74 -4.99
N ASN A 133 -2.83 17.68 -4.32
CA ASN A 133 -2.19 17.07 -3.18
C ASN A 133 -2.04 15.56 -3.38
N TYR A 134 -0.97 14.99 -2.87
CA TYR A 134 -0.83 13.56 -2.79
C TYR A 134 -1.81 12.96 -1.78
N GLN A 135 -2.32 11.79 -2.08
CA GLN A 135 -3.20 11.03 -1.21
C GLN A 135 -2.69 9.59 -1.15
N SER A 136 -2.31 9.14 0.04
CA SER A 136 -2.00 7.74 0.30
C SER A 136 -3.30 6.98 0.49
N VAL A 137 -3.46 5.88 -0.21
CA VAL A 137 -4.65 5.04 -0.22
C VAL A 137 -4.30 3.67 0.36
N VAL A 138 -5.08 3.22 1.31
CA VAL A 138 -4.97 1.86 1.86
C VAL A 138 -5.62 0.90 0.86
N VAL A 139 -4.81 0.30 0.01
CA VAL A 139 -5.27 -0.74 -0.92
C VAL A 139 -5.30 -2.07 -0.19
N PRO A 140 -6.36 -2.87 -0.38
CA PRO A 140 -6.40 -4.21 0.18
C PRO A 140 -5.17 -5.03 -0.24
N PRO A 141 -4.51 -5.72 0.70
CA PRO A 141 -3.39 -6.57 0.37
C PRO A 141 -3.84 -7.71 -0.55
N THR A 142 -3.01 -8.04 -1.52
CA THR A 142 -3.18 -9.23 -2.35
C THR A 142 -2.35 -10.38 -1.79
N TRP A 143 -2.75 -11.62 -2.10
CA TRP A 143 -2.02 -12.82 -1.71
C TRP A 143 -1.55 -13.55 -2.96
N SER A 144 -0.27 -13.89 -3.00
CA SER A 144 0.28 -14.77 -4.02
C SER A 144 -0.19 -16.22 -3.83
N ASN A 145 -0.04 -17.04 -4.87
CA ASN A 145 -0.47 -18.44 -4.85
C ASN A 145 0.18 -19.29 -3.73
N ASP A 146 1.38 -18.88 -3.28
CA ASP A 146 2.12 -19.47 -2.15
C ASP A 146 1.71 -18.88 -0.78
N GLY A 147 0.72 -17.96 -0.77
CA GLY A 147 0.18 -17.35 0.45
C GLY A 147 1.01 -16.19 1.00
N GLN A 148 1.98 -15.68 0.23
CA GLN A 148 2.69 -14.46 0.62
C GLN A 148 1.78 -13.24 0.48
N VAL A 149 1.91 -12.30 1.41
CA VAL A 149 1.15 -11.05 1.39
C VAL A 149 1.90 -10.04 0.54
N VAL A 150 1.24 -9.50 -0.47
CA VAL A 150 1.74 -8.36 -1.23
C VAL A 150 0.97 -7.12 -0.80
N VAL A 151 1.63 -6.24 -0.07
CA VAL A 151 1.07 -4.94 0.32
C VAL A 151 1.55 -3.92 -0.69
N ALA A 152 0.62 -3.36 -1.45
CA ALA A 152 0.90 -2.27 -2.36
C ALA A 152 0.54 -0.94 -1.66
N ASN A 153 1.53 -0.07 -1.49
CA ASN A 153 1.25 1.32 -1.14
C ASN A 153 0.76 2.03 -2.41
N HIS A 154 -0.50 2.41 -2.42
CA HIS A 154 -1.06 3.16 -3.53
C HIS A 154 -1.12 4.65 -3.21
N VAL A 155 -0.77 5.46 -4.19
CA VAL A 155 -0.81 6.92 -4.10
C VAL A 155 -1.54 7.47 -5.32
N ASN A 156 -2.51 8.34 -5.06
CA ASN A 156 -3.20 9.09 -6.10
C ASN A 156 -3.18 10.60 -5.79
N THR A 157 -3.88 11.37 -6.60
CA THR A 157 -3.95 12.83 -6.45
C THR A 157 -5.34 13.28 -6.08
N ALA A 158 -5.43 14.15 -5.07
CA ALA A 158 -6.64 14.90 -4.72
C ALA A 158 -6.51 16.34 -5.23
N VAL A 159 -7.39 16.77 -6.12
CA VAL A 159 -7.41 18.13 -6.72
C VAL A 159 -8.64 18.88 -6.23
N ILE A 160 -8.45 20.10 -5.74
CA ILE A 160 -9.57 20.98 -5.38
C ILE A 160 -10.07 21.69 -6.64
N THR A 161 -11.30 21.38 -7.07
CA THR A 161 -11.89 21.84 -8.33
C THR A 161 -13.01 22.87 -8.19
N GLY A 162 -13.45 23.18 -6.96
CA GLY A 162 -14.53 24.11 -6.70
C GLY A 162 -14.53 24.61 -5.24
N ARG A 163 -15.67 25.06 -4.74
CA ARG A 163 -15.85 25.56 -3.36
C ARG A 163 -15.81 24.40 -2.33
N GLY A 164 -14.63 23.77 -2.21
CA GLY A 164 -14.43 22.60 -1.34
C GLY A 164 -14.72 21.27 -2.02
N GLU A 165 -15.03 21.26 -3.31
CA GLU A 165 -15.13 20.04 -4.11
C GLU A 165 -13.74 19.49 -4.38
N GLU A 166 -13.55 18.20 -4.08
CA GLU A 166 -12.33 17.47 -4.33
C GLU A 166 -12.57 16.43 -5.42
N THR A 167 -11.68 16.40 -6.40
CA THR A 167 -11.69 15.39 -7.45
C THR A 167 -10.45 14.53 -7.29
N VAL A 168 -10.63 13.21 -7.26
CA VAL A 168 -9.51 12.26 -7.22
C VAL A 168 -9.10 11.93 -8.65
N VAL A 169 -7.79 11.99 -8.92
CA VAL A 169 -7.16 11.52 -10.16
C VAL A 169 -6.26 10.36 -9.79
N ASP A 170 -6.58 9.18 -10.34
CA ASP A 170 -5.90 7.94 -10.04
C ASP A 170 -5.33 7.31 -11.32
N PHE A 171 -4.11 6.81 -11.24
CA PHE A 171 -3.38 6.19 -12.35
C PHE A 171 -3.23 4.67 -12.15
N ASN A 172 -4.08 4.06 -11.31
CA ASN A 172 -4.08 2.62 -11.12
C ASN A 172 -4.93 1.93 -12.20
N LEU A 173 -4.43 0.81 -12.72
CA LEU A 173 -5.18 -0.09 -13.61
C LEU A 173 -6.38 -0.76 -12.90
N ARG A 174 -6.40 -0.78 -11.57
CA ARG A 174 -7.58 -1.19 -10.79
C ARG A 174 -8.37 0.04 -10.39
N PRO A 175 -9.70 0.05 -10.59
CA PRO A 175 -10.52 1.21 -10.24
C PRO A 175 -10.31 1.59 -8.78
N TYR A 176 -10.06 2.89 -8.54
CA TYR A 176 -10.13 3.45 -7.21
C TYR A 176 -11.55 3.25 -6.66
N GLN A 177 -11.64 2.59 -5.52
CA GLN A 177 -12.91 2.48 -4.80
C GLN A 177 -13.00 3.59 -3.77
N SER A 178 -14.06 4.38 -3.81
CA SER A 178 -14.24 5.57 -2.96
C SER A 178 -14.33 5.25 -1.45
N ASP A 179 -14.50 3.99 -1.09
CA ASP A 179 -14.52 3.51 0.30
C ASP A 179 -13.13 3.15 0.83
N HIS A 180 -12.09 3.17 -0.01
CA HIS A 180 -10.73 2.98 0.44
C HIS A 180 -10.35 4.11 1.40
N ARG A 181 -9.83 3.73 2.57
CA ARG A 181 -9.30 4.72 3.51
C ARG A 181 -8.14 5.46 2.85
N SER A 182 -8.28 6.76 2.75
CA SER A 182 -7.26 7.62 2.16
C SER A 182 -6.84 8.71 3.13
N ARG A 183 -5.60 9.16 3.00
CA ARG A 183 -5.01 10.21 3.81
C ARG A 183 -4.18 11.14 2.94
N ARG A 184 -4.46 12.45 2.99
CA ARG A 184 -3.59 13.43 2.35
C ARG A 184 -2.18 13.35 2.93
N VAL A 185 -1.21 13.38 2.05
CA VAL A 185 0.21 13.34 2.39
C VAL A 185 0.94 14.47 1.68
N ASN A 186 2.08 14.86 2.21
CA ASN A 186 2.89 15.94 1.65
C ASN A 186 3.95 15.42 0.66
N ASP A 187 4.64 16.34 0.00
CA ASP A 187 5.67 16.03 -0.98
C ASP A 187 6.82 15.20 -0.40
N SER A 188 7.20 15.46 0.86
CA SER A 188 8.25 14.65 1.50
C SER A 188 7.83 13.19 1.68
N TYR A 189 6.53 12.91 1.88
CA TYR A 189 6.03 11.53 1.93
C TYR A 189 6.12 10.86 0.55
N ALA A 190 5.70 11.57 -0.51
CA ALA A 190 5.82 11.07 -1.88
C ALA A 190 7.29 10.82 -2.26
N LEU A 191 8.20 11.73 -1.88
CA LEU A 191 9.64 11.58 -2.08
C LEU A 191 10.21 10.39 -1.29
N GLY A 192 9.77 10.19 -0.05
CA GLY A 192 10.14 9.02 0.74
C GLY A 192 9.74 7.71 0.06
N LEU A 193 8.50 7.62 -0.43
CA LEU A 193 8.03 6.46 -1.21
C LEU A 193 8.81 6.27 -2.52
N PHE A 194 9.16 7.37 -3.19
CA PHE A 194 9.99 7.35 -4.40
C PHE A 194 11.33 6.66 -4.12
N TYR A 195 12.03 7.03 -3.04
CA TYR A 195 13.28 6.38 -2.68
C TYR A 195 13.08 4.94 -2.19
N VAL A 196 12.00 4.63 -1.48
CA VAL A 196 11.67 3.24 -1.09
C VAL A 196 11.53 2.35 -2.33
N ASN A 197 10.84 2.83 -3.36
CA ASN A 197 10.67 2.09 -4.60
C ASN A 197 12.01 1.90 -5.34
N LEU A 198 12.82 2.96 -5.47
CA LEU A 198 14.17 2.84 -6.08
C LEU A 198 15.04 1.83 -5.32
N GLY A 199 14.95 1.82 -3.98
CA GLY A 199 15.64 0.84 -3.14
C GLY A 199 15.17 -0.58 -3.38
N ALA A 200 13.85 -0.80 -3.47
CA ALA A 200 13.27 -2.10 -3.78
C ALA A 200 13.65 -2.59 -5.19
N GLU A 201 13.59 -1.71 -6.18
CA GLU A 201 14.02 -2.01 -7.55
C GLU A 201 15.51 -2.36 -7.64
N ALA A 202 16.38 -1.66 -6.88
CA ALA A 202 17.79 -1.99 -6.79
C ALA A 202 18.00 -3.39 -6.16
N MET A 203 17.25 -3.74 -5.11
CA MET A 203 17.29 -5.08 -4.53
C MET A 203 16.82 -6.18 -5.50
N LEU A 204 15.87 -5.89 -6.39
CA LEU A 204 15.42 -6.82 -7.42
C LEU A 204 16.50 -7.06 -8.50
N ARG A 205 17.39 -6.10 -8.69
CA ARG A 205 18.56 -6.22 -9.59
C ARG A 205 19.82 -6.71 -8.88
N ASP A 206 19.70 -7.13 -7.60
CA ASP A 206 20.81 -7.51 -6.72
C ASP A 206 21.85 -6.39 -6.50
N ASP A 207 21.51 -5.14 -6.82
CA ASP A 207 22.34 -3.96 -6.52
C ASP A 207 22.10 -3.49 -5.08
N HIS A 208 22.66 -4.24 -4.14
CA HIS A 208 22.46 -4.02 -2.71
C HIS A 208 23.10 -2.70 -2.24
N ALA A 209 24.14 -2.24 -2.90
CA ALA A 209 24.80 -0.96 -2.58
C ALA A 209 23.89 0.22 -2.94
N ALA A 210 23.32 0.22 -4.15
CA ALA A 210 22.36 1.23 -4.55
C ALA A 210 21.08 1.17 -3.67
N ALA A 211 20.61 -0.05 -3.36
CA ALA A 211 19.45 -0.22 -2.47
C ALA A 211 19.66 0.47 -1.11
N LEU A 212 20.83 0.26 -0.47
CA LEU A 212 21.16 0.90 0.80
C LEU A 212 21.20 2.43 0.66
N VAL A 213 21.75 2.96 -0.43
CA VAL A 213 21.80 4.42 -0.67
C VAL A 213 20.39 5.00 -0.74
N TYR A 214 19.50 4.41 -1.52
CA TYR A 214 18.12 4.89 -1.65
C TYR A 214 17.33 4.75 -0.35
N LEU A 215 17.43 3.63 0.36
CA LEU A 215 16.73 3.42 1.63
C LEU A 215 17.23 4.38 2.72
N ARG A 216 18.53 4.73 2.71
CA ARG A 216 19.10 5.76 3.57
C ARG A 216 18.48 7.13 3.32
N GLU A 217 18.35 7.52 2.03
CA GLU A 217 17.69 8.78 1.68
C GLU A 217 16.20 8.77 2.04
N ALA A 218 15.51 7.66 1.85
CA ALA A 218 14.13 7.50 2.29
C ALA A 218 13.99 7.73 3.80
N ALA A 219 14.86 7.10 4.62
CA ALA A 219 14.86 7.25 6.08
C ALA A 219 15.21 8.69 6.52
N ARG A 220 16.14 9.35 5.82
CA ARG A 220 16.51 10.75 6.09
C ARG A 220 15.33 11.70 5.86
N VAL A 221 14.52 11.46 4.81
CA VAL A 221 13.39 12.32 4.45
C VAL A 221 12.15 11.99 5.28
N ARG A 222 11.85 10.69 5.49
CA ARG A 222 10.61 10.21 6.09
C ARG A 222 10.78 8.90 6.85
N PRO A 223 11.38 8.90 8.05
CA PRO A 223 11.60 7.67 8.84
C PRO A 223 10.30 7.01 9.31
N ASP A 224 9.15 7.68 9.15
CA ASP A 224 7.81 7.21 9.48
C ASP A 224 7.11 6.43 8.34
N ILE A 225 7.85 5.87 7.39
CA ILE A 225 7.37 4.95 6.36
C ILE A 225 7.85 3.54 6.71
N ALA A 226 6.93 2.64 7.10
CA ALA A 226 7.26 1.27 7.52
C ALA A 226 8.04 0.48 6.45
N GLY A 227 7.73 0.68 5.17
CA GLY A 227 8.38 0.02 4.04
C GLY A 227 9.91 0.24 3.96
N ILE A 228 10.43 1.36 4.51
CA ILE A 228 11.88 1.60 4.61
C ILE A 228 12.52 0.53 5.47
N TRP A 229 11.96 0.34 6.65
CA TRP A 229 12.49 -0.59 7.66
C TRP A 229 12.27 -2.04 7.27
N VAL A 230 11.17 -2.34 6.57
CA VAL A 230 10.96 -3.67 5.96
C VAL A 230 12.06 -3.95 4.94
N ASN A 231 12.33 -3.04 4.02
CA ASN A 231 13.34 -3.23 2.95
C ASN A 231 14.77 -3.29 3.52
N LEU A 232 15.10 -2.47 4.52
CA LEU A 232 16.37 -2.59 5.25
C LEU A 232 16.50 -3.96 5.93
N GLY A 233 15.43 -4.44 6.58
CA GLY A 233 15.40 -5.77 7.18
C GLY A 233 15.63 -6.88 6.16
N VAL A 234 15.02 -6.80 4.98
CA VAL A 234 15.24 -7.74 3.86
C VAL A 234 16.71 -7.69 3.41
N LEU A 235 17.27 -6.49 3.26
CA LEU A 235 18.67 -6.32 2.86
C LEU A 235 19.62 -6.95 3.89
N TYR A 236 19.41 -6.71 5.17
CA TYR A 236 20.20 -7.33 6.24
C TYR A 236 20.06 -8.85 6.26
N ALA A 237 18.83 -9.37 6.15
CA ALA A 237 18.58 -10.81 6.16
C ALA A 237 19.25 -11.52 4.98
N ARG A 238 19.24 -10.94 3.78
CA ARG A 238 19.96 -11.47 2.59
C ARG A 238 21.47 -11.58 2.81
N HIS A 239 22.03 -10.74 3.69
CA HIS A 239 23.44 -10.76 4.07
C HIS A 239 23.72 -11.56 5.35
N GLY A 240 22.73 -12.31 5.87
CA GLY A 240 22.88 -13.12 7.08
C GLY A 240 23.03 -12.28 8.37
N ARG A 241 22.68 -10.99 8.33
CA ARG A 241 22.73 -10.09 9.50
C ARG A 241 21.38 -10.09 10.21
N TYR A 242 21.02 -11.23 10.79
CA TYR A 242 19.68 -11.49 11.29
C TYR A 242 19.29 -10.61 12.48
N GLU A 243 20.22 -10.21 13.34
CA GLU A 243 19.95 -9.29 14.45
C GLU A 243 19.63 -7.87 13.96
N HIS A 244 20.30 -7.40 12.91
CA HIS A 244 19.96 -6.12 12.26
C HIS A 244 18.65 -6.21 11.50
N ALA A 245 18.35 -7.35 10.88
CA ALA A 245 17.08 -7.59 10.22
C ALA A 245 15.94 -7.58 11.25
N GLU A 246 16.10 -8.26 12.39
CA GLU A 246 15.16 -8.22 13.52
C GLU A 246 14.86 -6.77 13.93
N ALA A 247 15.92 -5.99 14.24
CA ALA A 247 15.76 -4.61 14.67
C ALA A 247 15.05 -3.74 13.62
N SER A 248 15.38 -3.92 12.33
CA SER A 248 14.72 -3.21 11.24
C SER A 248 13.24 -3.55 11.15
N TYR A 249 12.86 -4.84 11.22
CA TYR A 249 11.46 -5.24 11.19
C TYR A 249 10.69 -4.80 12.45
N LEU A 250 11.32 -4.82 13.63
CA LEU A 250 10.71 -4.27 14.84
C LEU A 250 10.45 -2.78 14.68
N ARG A 251 11.39 -2.04 14.07
CA ARG A 251 11.19 -0.62 13.77
C ARG A 251 10.05 -0.41 12.76
N ALA A 252 9.88 -1.29 11.77
CA ALA A 252 8.73 -1.25 10.87
C ALA A 252 7.41 -1.41 11.65
N LEU A 253 7.37 -2.30 12.65
CA LEU A 253 6.20 -2.51 13.50
C LEU A 253 5.93 -1.37 14.50
N ASP A 254 6.96 -0.59 14.87
CA ASP A 254 6.78 0.64 15.66
C ASP A 254 6.09 1.74 14.82
N VAL A 255 6.34 1.75 13.50
CA VAL A 255 5.69 2.68 12.54
C VAL A 255 4.28 2.21 12.20
N ASP A 256 4.12 0.93 11.89
CA ASP A 256 2.84 0.28 11.59
C ASP A 256 2.77 -1.08 12.31
N ALA A 257 2.02 -1.12 13.41
CA ALA A 257 1.90 -2.31 14.26
C ALA A 257 1.29 -3.52 13.55
N ASP A 258 0.58 -3.30 12.46
CA ASP A 258 -0.07 -4.33 11.65
C ASP A 258 0.65 -4.61 10.31
N GLU A 259 1.92 -4.13 10.12
CA GLU A 259 2.69 -4.36 8.89
C GLU A 259 2.93 -5.88 8.67
N PRO A 260 2.24 -6.52 7.71
CA PRO A 260 2.25 -7.97 7.59
C PRO A 260 3.57 -8.53 7.07
N SER A 261 4.31 -7.75 6.25
CA SER A 261 5.62 -8.16 5.72
C SER A 261 6.64 -8.20 6.84
N ALA A 262 6.65 -7.21 7.74
CA ALA A 262 7.53 -7.20 8.91
C ALA A 262 7.25 -8.39 9.83
N MET A 263 5.96 -8.66 10.14
CA MET A 263 5.58 -9.82 10.96
C MET A 263 6.00 -11.15 10.35
N THR A 264 5.79 -11.31 9.04
CA THR A 264 6.17 -12.52 8.31
C THR A 264 7.67 -12.73 8.34
N ASN A 265 8.44 -11.69 8.01
CA ASN A 265 9.89 -11.75 7.96
C ASN A 265 10.52 -11.95 9.35
N LEU A 266 9.94 -11.35 10.41
CA LEU A 266 10.35 -11.63 11.79
C LEU A 266 10.20 -13.11 12.14
N SER A 267 9.12 -13.77 11.70
CA SER A 267 8.95 -15.20 11.96
C SER A 267 10.08 -16.03 11.34
N LEU A 268 10.55 -15.65 10.14
CA LEU A 268 11.66 -16.31 9.44
C LEU A 268 13.02 -16.00 10.12
N VAL A 269 13.24 -14.75 10.49
CA VAL A 269 14.45 -14.32 11.19
C VAL A 269 14.58 -15.02 12.53
N TYR A 270 13.52 -15.13 13.33
CA TYR A 270 13.55 -15.86 14.59
C TYR A 270 13.79 -17.37 14.42
N GLN A 271 13.34 -17.97 13.31
CA GLN A 271 13.73 -19.35 12.98
C GLN A 271 15.24 -19.44 12.73
N ALA A 272 15.80 -18.50 11.97
CA ALA A 272 17.24 -18.47 11.68
C ALA A 272 18.10 -18.20 12.94
N LEU A 273 17.59 -17.41 13.87
CA LEU A 273 18.24 -17.12 15.17
C LEU A 273 18.08 -18.24 16.21
N GLY A 274 17.31 -19.30 15.90
CA GLY A 274 17.06 -20.40 16.83
C GLY A 274 16.08 -20.06 17.95
N GLU A 275 15.19 -19.09 17.72
CA GLU A 275 14.17 -18.60 18.65
C GLU A 275 12.74 -19.07 18.25
N PRO A 276 12.43 -20.38 18.32
CA PRO A 276 11.19 -20.94 17.76
C PRO A 276 9.92 -20.42 18.46
N LYS A 277 10.03 -19.98 19.72
CA LYS A 277 8.88 -19.42 20.45
C LYS A 277 8.48 -18.06 19.86
N LEU A 278 9.44 -17.17 19.60
CA LEU A 278 9.21 -15.89 18.96
C LEU A 278 8.72 -16.07 17.52
N ALA A 279 9.33 -17.00 16.77
CA ALA A 279 8.86 -17.36 15.43
C ALA A 279 7.38 -17.75 15.43
N ALA A 280 6.96 -18.62 16.36
CA ALA A 280 5.56 -19.04 16.48
C ALA A 280 4.64 -17.89 16.91
N GLU A 281 5.10 -16.96 17.75
CA GLU A 281 4.33 -15.80 18.15
C GLU A 281 4.04 -14.89 16.95
N TYR A 282 5.05 -14.57 16.14
CA TYR A 282 4.85 -13.74 14.95
C TYR A 282 4.02 -14.44 13.87
N LEU A 283 4.17 -15.74 13.67
CA LEU A 283 3.27 -16.53 12.81
C LEU A 283 1.81 -16.42 13.27
N LYS A 284 1.57 -16.49 14.58
CA LYS A 284 0.22 -16.29 15.14
C LYS A 284 -0.32 -14.88 14.89
N ARG A 285 0.53 -13.85 14.99
CA ARG A 285 0.14 -12.47 14.64
C ARG A 285 -0.25 -12.36 13.16
N VAL A 286 0.55 -12.93 12.25
CA VAL A 286 0.25 -12.99 10.81
C VAL A 286 -1.07 -13.71 10.56
N GLN A 287 -1.29 -14.86 11.20
CA GLN A 287 -2.55 -15.58 11.09
C GLN A 287 -3.73 -14.75 11.61
N GLY A 288 -3.57 -14.10 12.76
CA GLY A 288 -4.59 -13.19 13.31
C GLY A 288 -4.90 -12.01 12.37
N TYR A 289 -3.90 -11.45 11.70
CA TYR A 289 -4.09 -10.43 10.66
C TYR A 289 -4.92 -10.99 9.49
N ARG A 290 -4.53 -12.15 8.95
CA ARG A 290 -5.25 -12.83 7.86
C ARG A 290 -6.70 -13.14 8.22
N GLU A 291 -6.94 -13.64 9.43
CA GLU A 291 -8.28 -14.02 9.90
C GLU A 291 -9.22 -12.81 10.03
N ARG A 292 -8.70 -11.64 10.33
CA ARG A 292 -9.47 -10.39 10.42
C ARG A 292 -9.61 -9.65 9.09
N ASN A 293 -8.89 -10.07 8.05
CA ASN A 293 -8.88 -9.40 6.76
C ASN A 293 -9.91 -10.01 5.80
N PRO A 294 -10.94 -9.28 5.37
CA PRO A 294 -11.96 -9.79 4.45
C PRO A 294 -11.39 -10.21 3.09
N TYR A 295 -10.39 -9.49 2.60
CA TYR A 295 -9.77 -9.75 1.30
C TYR A 295 -8.90 -11.01 1.30
N TYR A 296 -8.33 -11.42 2.45
CA TYR A 296 -7.70 -12.72 2.59
C TYR A 296 -8.70 -13.85 2.35
N HIS A 297 -9.89 -13.74 2.92
CA HIS A 297 -10.93 -14.76 2.73
C HIS A 297 -11.51 -14.73 1.32
N PHE A 298 -11.57 -13.55 0.71
CA PHE A 298 -11.96 -13.41 -0.69
C PHE A 298 -10.94 -14.08 -1.62
N ALA A 299 -9.64 -13.79 -1.48
CA ALA A 299 -8.58 -14.44 -2.26
C ALA A 299 -8.58 -15.97 -2.05
N SER A 300 -8.79 -16.44 -0.81
CA SER A 300 -8.92 -17.87 -0.52
C SER A 300 -10.14 -18.49 -1.21
N ALA A 301 -11.25 -17.74 -1.29
CA ALA A 301 -12.46 -18.18 -2.00
C ALA A 301 -12.25 -18.25 -3.51
N THR A 302 -11.58 -17.24 -4.08
CA THR A 302 -11.25 -17.20 -5.52
C THR A 302 -10.39 -18.39 -5.91
N LYS A 303 -9.31 -18.65 -5.15
CA LYS A 303 -8.45 -19.81 -5.37
C LYS A 303 -9.22 -21.14 -5.30
N ALA A 304 -10.03 -21.33 -4.25
CA ALA A 304 -10.84 -22.53 -4.10
C ALA A 304 -11.86 -22.68 -5.24
N TYR A 305 -12.41 -21.59 -5.76
CA TYR A 305 -13.30 -21.59 -6.93
C TYR A 305 -12.58 -22.04 -8.20
N GLU A 306 -11.38 -21.51 -8.45
CA GLU A 306 -10.51 -21.89 -9.57
C GLU A 306 -10.13 -23.38 -9.52
N GLU A 307 -9.89 -23.89 -8.30
CA GLU A 307 -9.61 -25.32 -8.02
C GLU A 307 -10.87 -26.19 -7.99
N GLN A 308 -12.07 -25.63 -8.31
CA GLN A 308 -13.38 -26.30 -8.30
C GLN A 308 -13.79 -26.84 -6.92
N GLN A 309 -13.21 -26.33 -5.85
CA GLN A 309 -13.56 -26.66 -4.47
C GLN A 309 -14.69 -25.75 -3.96
N PHE A 310 -15.87 -25.87 -4.59
CA PHE A 310 -16.96 -24.90 -4.44
C PHE A 310 -17.50 -24.76 -3.00
N ASP A 311 -17.52 -25.82 -2.20
CA ASP A 311 -17.95 -25.74 -0.79
C ASP A 311 -16.94 -24.96 0.07
N VAL A 312 -15.64 -25.13 -0.19
CA VAL A 312 -14.56 -24.36 0.46
C VAL A 312 -14.65 -22.90 0.05
N ALA A 313 -14.85 -22.65 -1.25
CA ALA A 313 -15.04 -21.31 -1.80
C ALA A 313 -16.24 -20.59 -1.15
N LEU A 314 -17.39 -21.29 -1.04
CA LEU A 314 -18.58 -20.74 -0.41
C LEU A 314 -18.35 -20.37 1.08
N THR A 315 -17.64 -21.23 1.79
CA THR A 315 -17.30 -20.99 3.21
C THR A 315 -16.43 -19.75 3.35
N SER A 316 -15.41 -19.62 2.50
CA SER A 316 -14.45 -18.52 2.53
C SER A 316 -15.10 -17.19 2.12
N VAL A 317 -15.88 -17.13 1.03
CA VAL A 317 -16.55 -15.90 0.61
C VAL A 317 -17.61 -15.43 1.61
N ARG A 318 -18.30 -16.36 2.29
CA ARG A 318 -19.20 -16.00 3.39
C ARG A 318 -18.46 -15.40 4.58
N LYS A 319 -17.22 -15.81 4.84
CA LYS A 319 -16.38 -15.22 5.89
C LYS A 319 -15.94 -13.83 5.48
N ALA A 320 -15.55 -13.61 4.22
CA ALA A 320 -15.26 -12.28 3.67
C ALA A 320 -16.45 -11.33 3.85
N LEU A 321 -17.64 -11.74 3.45
CA LEU A 321 -18.88 -10.96 3.58
C LEU A 321 -19.31 -10.67 5.03
N ARG A 322 -18.96 -11.54 6.00
CA ARG A 322 -19.20 -11.21 7.42
C ARG A 322 -18.30 -10.11 7.93
N LEU A 323 -17.09 -9.99 7.40
CA LEU A 323 -16.10 -8.99 7.80
C LEU A 323 -16.32 -7.66 7.06
N LYS A 324 -16.76 -7.73 5.80
CA LYS A 324 -17.10 -6.57 4.95
C LYS A 324 -18.35 -6.89 4.13
N PRO A 325 -19.54 -6.50 4.62
CA PRO A 325 -20.83 -6.89 4.02
C PRO A 325 -21.26 -6.04 2.84
N ASP A 326 -20.55 -4.97 2.52
CA ASP A 326 -20.86 -3.96 1.52
C ASP A 326 -19.97 -4.02 0.27
N GLU A 327 -19.26 -5.12 0.06
CA GLU A 327 -18.33 -5.32 -1.07
C GLU A 327 -19.01 -6.07 -2.22
N GLY A 328 -19.19 -5.40 -3.37
CA GLY A 328 -19.86 -5.96 -4.54
C GLY A 328 -19.18 -7.21 -5.10
N ASP A 329 -17.86 -7.17 -5.22
CA ASP A 329 -17.05 -8.29 -5.77
C ASP A 329 -17.19 -9.57 -4.94
N PHE A 330 -17.39 -9.44 -3.61
CA PHE A 330 -17.60 -10.61 -2.76
C PHE A 330 -18.96 -11.27 -3.03
N TYR A 331 -19.98 -10.48 -3.33
CA TYR A 331 -21.29 -11.00 -3.72
C TYR A 331 -21.25 -11.61 -5.12
N GLU A 332 -20.49 -11.01 -6.05
CA GLU A 332 -20.31 -11.55 -7.40
C GLU A 332 -19.68 -12.96 -7.34
N LEU A 333 -18.56 -13.11 -6.65
CA LEU A 333 -17.92 -14.42 -6.45
C LEU A 333 -18.85 -15.40 -5.73
N ARG A 334 -19.60 -14.94 -4.72
CA ARG A 334 -20.57 -15.82 -4.05
C ARG A 334 -21.64 -16.32 -5.02
N GLY A 335 -22.15 -15.47 -5.88
CA GLY A 335 -23.11 -15.84 -6.91
C GLY A 335 -22.57 -16.90 -7.88
N GLN A 336 -21.32 -16.71 -8.33
CA GLN A 336 -20.63 -17.70 -9.18
C GLN A 336 -20.46 -19.05 -8.50
N VAL A 337 -20.03 -19.07 -7.24
CA VAL A 337 -19.89 -20.30 -6.44
C VAL A 337 -21.25 -20.97 -6.21
N GLU A 338 -22.28 -20.23 -5.85
CA GLU A 338 -23.64 -20.76 -5.63
C GLU A 338 -24.24 -21.32 -6.91
N ALA A 339 -23.98 -20.68 -8.08
CA ALA A 339 -24.37 -21.21 -9.38
C ALA A 339 -23.66 -22.53 -9.70
N ALA A 340 -22.35 -22.63 -9.46
CA ALA A 340 -21.57 -23.85 -9.65
C ALA A 340 -22.04 -24.99 -8.74
N LEU A 341 -22.57 -24.70 -7.56
CA LEU A 341 -23.19 -25.67 -6.64
C LEU A 341 -24.66 -26.00 -6.99
N GLY A 342 -25.22 -25.46 -8.07
CA GLY A 342 -26.62 -25.68 -8.45
C GLY A 342 -27.64 -24.91 -7.59
N LYS A 343 -27.20 -23.97 -6.75
CA LYS A 343 -28.04 -23.14 -5.85
C LYS A 343 -28.56 -21.90 -6.57
N SER A 344 -29.31 -22.10 -7.68
CA SER A 344 -29.69 -21.01 -8.60
C SER A 344 -30.42 -19.84 -7.94
N ARG A 345 -31.29 -20.10 -6.95
CA ARG A 345 -32.01 -19.04 -6.22
C ARG A 345 -31.07 -18.17 -5.41
N ASP A 346 -30.13 -18.80 -4.69
CA ASP A 346 -29.15 -18.09 -3.86
C ASP A 346 -28.20 -17.29 -4.75
N ALA A 347 -27.76 -17.87 -5.86
CA ALA A 347 -26.94 -17.21 -6.87
C ALA A 347 -27.60 -15.94 -7.43
N THR A 348 -28.89 -16.01 -7.79
CA THR A 348 -29.63 -14.82 -8.27
C THR A 348 -29.66 -13.71 -7.22
N GLN A 349 -29.88 -14.05 -5.95
CA GLN A 349 -29.86 -13.04 -4.87
C GLN A 349 -28.46 -12.45 -4.67
N SER A 350 -27.42 -13.24 -4.85
CA SER A 350 -26.03 -12.78 -4.72
C SER A 350 -25.67 -11.81 -5.85
N PHE A 351 -25.99 -12.14 -7.11
CA PHE A 351 -25.77 -11.24 -8.24
C PHE A 351 -26.60 -9.95 -8.14
N GLU A 352 -27.81 -10.02 -7.61
CA GLU A 352 -28.59 -8.80 -7.37
C GLU A 352 -27.93 -7.88 -6.35
N ARG A 353 -27.38 -8.43 -5.27
CA ARG A 353 -26.64 -7.64 -4.28
C ARG A 353 -25.34 -7.07 -4.86
N ALA A 354 -24.61 -7.86 -5.66
CA ALA A 354 -23.42 -7.38 -6.36
C ALA A 354 -23.76 -6.15 -7.21
N ARG A 355 -24.86 -6.22 -8.00
CA ARG A 355 -25.33 -5.11 -8.82
C ARG A 355 -25.69 -3.87 -8.00
N VAL A 356 -26.40 -4.04 -6.87
CA VAL A 356 -26.79 -2.94 -6.00
C VAL A 356 -25.56 -2.23 -5.43
N TYR A 357 -24.55 -2.98 -4.98
CA TYR A 357 -23.32 -2.38 -4.45
C TYR A 357 -22.48 -1.74 -5.56
N ALA A 358 -22.37 -2.36 -6.73
CA ALA A 358 -21.69 -1.77 -7.88
C ALA A 358 -22.38 -0.47 -8.36
N GLU A 359 -23.72 -0.41 -8.38
CA GLU A 359 -24.47 0.80 -8.70
C GLU A 359 -24.28 1.89 -7.63
N ALA A 360 -24.30 1.52 -6.34
CA ALA A 360 -24.04 2.46 -5.24
C ALA A 360 -22.62 3.03 -5.31
N GLU A 361 -21.64 2.21 -5.69
CA GLU A 361 -20.28 2.61 -5.92
C GLU A 361 -20.16 3.55 -7.13
N GLN A 362 -20.79 3.22 -8.26
CA GLN A 362 -20.87 4.10 -9.42
C GLN A 362 -21.57 5.44 -9.12
N VAL A 363 -22.58 5.46 -8.25
CA VAL A 363 -23.23 6.70 -7.82
C VAL A 363 -22.30 7.51 -6.91
N ARG A 364 -21.52 6.87 -6.02
CA ARG A 364 -20.48 7.52 -5.23
C ARG A 364 -19.36 8.04 -6.14
N ALA A 365 -18.92 7.26 -7.11
CA ALA A 365 -17.93 7.64 -8.12
C ALA A 365 -18.45 8.74 -9.10
N ARG A 366 -19.74 8.82 -9.33
CA ARG A 366 -20.40 9.90 -10.12
C ARG A 366 -20.75 11.13 -9.30
N SER A 367 -20.59 11.10 -7.97
CA SER A 367 -20.57 12.35 -7.19
C SER A 367 -19.53 13.28 -7.82
N PRO A 368 -19.78 14.61 -7.98
CA PRO A 368 -18.98 15.49 -8.84
C PRO A 368 -17.47 15.57 -8.51
N ALA A 369 -17.01 14.78 -7.59
CA ALA A 369 -15.65 14.72 -7.08
C ALA A 369 -14.73 13.70 -7.78
N GLU A 370 -15.23 12.78 -8.62
CA GLU A 370 -14.40 11.65 -9.03
C GLU A 370 -14.43 11.45 -10.57
N PHE A 371 -13.31 11.83 -11.21
CA PHE A 371 -12.93 11.30 -12.50
C PHE A 371 -11.93 10.17 -12.26
N GLY A 372 -12.43 8.94 -12.14
CA GLY A 372 -11.64 7.76 -12.32
C GLY A 372 -11.32 7.63 -13.80
N LEU A 373 -10.08 7.85 -14.20
CA LEU A 373 -9.59 7.42 -15.50
C LEU A 373 -9.47 5.91 -15.46
N ALA A 374 -10.55 5.21 -15.80
CA ALA A 374 -10.46 3.81 -16.17
C ALA A 374 -9.73 3.76 -17.51
N LEU A 375 -8.49 3.38 -17.47
CA LEU A 375 -7.73 3.03 -18.68
C LEU A 375 -8.30 1.72 -19.20
N HIS A 376 -8.91 1.77 -20.40
CA HIS A 376 -9.34 0.61 -21.18
C HIS A 376 -8.17 0.01 -21.92
#